data_f40d3d716b5ce607fab14c3ef08b93af
#
_entry.id   f40d3d716b5ce607fab14c3ef08b93af
#
_cell.length_a   1.000
_cell.length_b   1.000
_cell.length_c   1.000
_cell.angle_alpha   90.00
_cell.angle_beta   90.00
_cell.angle_gamma   90.00
#
_symmetry.space_group_name_H-M   'P 1'
#
loop_
_entity.id
_entity.type
_entity.pdbx_description
1 polymer ?
#
loop_
_entity_poly.entity_id
_entity_poly.type
_entity_poly.pdbx_seq_one_letter_code
_entity_poly.pdbx_strand_id
1 'polypeptide(L)'
;MRLATFRGPDGTPRSGAVVGDPGDERIVDLAAAADGRVPNGDLLTLLQAGTEALANARAAAEAGGGRPLSSVELLAPIRRPGKLLAVAGNFQAHIEEGGGQRVDKTKIVPKLFIKPSSSIIGPGEAVTLPTVSNSLDWELELAIVIGTAGRDIPVERAREHIAGYSVINDISARSMEWGVAGREPAGFDEFFDWLNGKWGDGFAAWGPWITTPDAISPDPNDLEMTLRVNDKVWQHGSTADMIFSPEELIAFASRFMTMEPGDVIAGGTLDGTGDAAGVYLEAGDVMYGSIGDLGTLVTPVVAASAGRG
;
A
#
# COMPACT_ATOMS: atom_id res chain seq x y z
N MET A 1 -4.04 -4.62 16.63
CA MET A 1 -3.69 -3.21 16.92
C MET A 1 -3.63 -2.43 15.59
N ARG A 2 -4.14 -1.18 15.52
CA ARG A 2 -4.03 -0.31 14.33
C ARG A 2 -2.89 0.70 14.57
N LEU A 3 -1.81 0.57 13.83
CA LEU A 3 -0.60 1.40 13.96
C LEU A 3 -0.55 2.46 12.85
N ALA A 4 -0.41 3.73 13.20
CA ALA A 4 -0.37 4.84 12.27
C ALA A 4 0.89 5.70 12.46
N THR A 5 1.35 6.30 11.38
CA THR A 5 2.28 7.44 11.44
C THR A 5 1.48 8.72 11.29
N PHE A 6 1.70 9.68 12.18
CA PHE A 6 1.02 10.97 12.15
C PHE A 6 2.00 12.12 12.35
N ARG A 7 1.60 13.33 11.95
CA ARG A 7 2.39 14.54 12.16
C ARG A 7 2.28 15.00 13.61
N GLY A 8 3.39 15.00 14.33
CA GLY A 8 3.48 15.53 15.69
C GLY A 8 3.33 17.05 15.74
N PRO A 9 3.17 17.63 16.97
CA PRO A 9 3.03 19.09 17.15
C PRO A 9 4.24 19.89 16.67
N ASP A 10 5.40 19.26 16.65
CA ASP A 10 6.69 19.82 16.16
C ASP A 10 6.89 19.61 14.65
N GLY A 11 5.89 19.07 13.94
CA GLY A 11 5.94 18.76 12.52
C GLY A 11 6.66 17.47 12.17
N THR A 12 7.27 16.78 13.16
CA THR A 12 7.96 15.50 12.92
C THR A 12 7.00 14.30 12.86
N PRO A 13 7.32 13.25 12.08
CA PRO A 13 6.55 12.01 12.10
C PRO A 13 6.62 11.32 13.46
N ARG A 14 5.50 10.79 13.94
CA ARG A 14 5.38 10.02 15.18
C ARG A 14 4.59 8.75 14.97
N SER A 15 4.96 7.70 15.66
CA SER A 15 4.19 6.47 15.73
C SER A 15 3.03 6.61 16.71
N GLY A 16 1.85 6.17 16.28
CA GLY A 16 0.62 6.17 17.07
C GLY A 16 -0.14 4.86 16.96
N ALA A 17 -1.02 4.62 17.93
CA ALA A 17 -2.03 3.58 17.86
C ALA A 17 -3.42 4.21 17.71
N VAL A 18 -4.19 3.75 16.73
CA VAL A 18 -5.58 4.13 16.56
C VAL A 18 -6.45 3.21 17.40
N VAL A 19 -7.18 3.79 18.36
CA VAL A 19 -8.05 3.09 19.31
C VAL A 19 -9.48 3.65 19.21
N GLY A 20 -10.45 2.95 19.79
CA GLY A 20 -11.87 3.31 19.72
C GLY A 20 -12.60 2.68 18.54
N ASP A 21 -13.93 2.86 18.54
CA ASP A 21 -14.83 2.33 17.52
C ASP A 21 -14.88 3.25 16.29
N PRO A 22 -15.33 2.74 15.12
CA PRO A 22 -15.52 3.55 13.93
C PRO A 22 -16.40 4.79 14.20
N GLY A 23 -15.87 5.98 13.87
CA GLY A 23 -16.53 7.27 14.09
C GLY A 23 -16.17 7.95 15.42
N ASP A 24 -15.52 7.25 16.36
CA ASP A 24 -14.96 7.81 17.61
C ASP A 24 -13.50 7.41 17.80
N GLU A 25 -12.77 7.30 16.69
CA GLU A 25 -11.36 6.93 16.73
C GLU A 25 -10.51 8.00 17.38
N ARG A 26 -9.57 7.53 18.18
CA ARG A 26 -8.53 8.34 18.84
C ARG A 26 -7.15 7.85 18.46
N ILE A 27 -6.17 8.73 18.49
CA ILE A 27 -4.78 8.38 18.31
C ILE A 27 -3.99 8.55 19.60
N VAL A 28 -3.34 7.49 20.04
CA VAL A 28 -2.41 7.48 21.17
C VAL A 28 -1.01 7.68 20.62
N ASP A 29 -0.31 8.73 21.06
CA ASP A 29 1.14 8.93 20.77
C ASP A 29 1.93 7.89 21.57
N LEU A 30 2.47 6.89 20.88
CA LEU A 30 3.07 5.72 21.53
C LEU A 30 4.34 6.07 22.31
N ALA A 31 5.17 6.96 21.79
CA ALA A 31 6.39 7.36 22.47
C ALA A 31 6.08 8.15 23.78
N ALA A 32 5.10 9.04 23.73
CA ALA A 32 4.66 9.81 24.90
C ALA A 32 3.98 8.93 25.95
N ALA A 33 3.08 8.01 25.49
CA ALA A 33 2.33 7.14 26.40
C ALA A 33 3.18 6.03 27.04
N ALA A 34 4.28 5.62 26.41
CA ALA A 34 5.18 4.59 26.90
C ALA A 34 6.35 5.10 27.75
N ASP A 35 6.35 6.37 28.15
CA ASP A 35 7.41 6.98 28.99
C ASP A 35 8.84 6.72 28.46
N GLY A 36 9.04 6.84 27.13
CA GLY A 36 10.32 6.65 26.47
C GLY A 36 10.72 5.19 26.19
N ARG A 37 9.87 4.20 26.52
CA ARG A 37 10.10 2.79 26.18
C ARG A 37 9.77 2.46 24.71
N VAL A 38 9.12 3.37 24.01
CA VAL A 38 8.91 3.35 22.57
C VAL A 38 9.72 4.50 21.96
N PRO A 39 10.52 4.25 20.91
CA PRO A 39 11.34 5.31 20.31
C PRO A 39 10.46 6.38 19.66
N ASN A 40 10.93 7.63 19.68
CA ASN A 40 10.35 8.69 18.88
C ASN A 40 10.64 8.44 17.39
N GLY A 41 9.64 8.60 16.54
CA GLY A 41 9.77 8.43 15.10
C GLY A 41 8.50 7.87 14.48
N ASP A 42 8.60 7.53 13.21
CA ASP A 42 7.54 6.87 12.43
C ASP A 42 7.44 5.36 12.75
N LEU A 43 6.55 4.67 12.06
CA LEU A 43 6.39 3.22 12.25
C LEU A 43 7.62 2.42 11.82
N LEU A 44 8.44 2.91 10.88
CA LEU A 44 9.69 2.22 10.54
C LEU A 44 10.63 2.16 11.74
N THR A 45 10.77 3.29 12.45
CA THR A 45 11.57 3.38 13.69
C THR A 45 11.06 2.41 14.76
N LEU A 46 9.72 2.31 14.91
CA LEU A 46 9.11 1.38 15.86
C LEU A 46 9.37 -0.10 15.48
N LEU A 47 9.16 -0.46 14.22
CA LEU A 47 9.37 -1.84 13.74
C LEU A 47 10.84 -2.27 13.86
N GLN A 48 11.76 -1.38 13.55
CA GLN A 48 13.21 -1.63 13.67
C GLN A 48 13.68 -1.75 15.11
N ALA A 49 12.95 -1.15 16.07
CA ALA A 49 13.25 -1.28 17.50
C ALA A 49 12.88 -2.67 18.07
N GLY A 50 12.15 -3.49 17.30
CA GLY A 50 11.93 -4.90 17.59
C GLY A 50 10.78 -5.20 18.55
N THR A 51 10.73 -6.45 19.00
CA THR A 51 9.58 -7.02 19.71
C THR A 51 9.29 -6.37 21.07
N GLU A 52 10.31 -5.94 21.80
CA GLU A 52 10.12 -5.27 23.10
C GLU A 52 9.46 -3.89 22.91
N ALA A 53 9.89 -3.11 21.93
CA ALA A 53 9.26 -1.82 21.62
C ALA A 53 7.80 -2.01 21.15
N LEU A 54 7.52 -3.03 20.37
CA LEU A 54 6.16 -3.37 19.94
C LEU A 54 5.27 -3.82 21.13
N ALA A 55 5.81 -4.57 22.09
CA ALA A 55 5.09 -4.93 23.30
C ALA A 55 4.77 -3.70 24.17
N ASN A 56 5.71 -2.79 24.32
CA ASN A 56 5.50 -1.51 25.03
C ASN A 56 4.48 -0.62 24.30
N ALA A 57 4.51 -0.59 22.96
CA ALA A 57 3.53 0.11 22.14
C ALA A 57 2.11 -0.46 22.34
N ARG A 58 1.98 -1.78 22.40
CA ARG A 58 0.70 -2.45 22.69
C ARG A 58 0.17 -2.07 24.06
N ALA A 59 0.99 -2.15 25.11
CA ALA A 59 0.60 -1.77 26.46
C ALA A 59 0.16 -0.30 26.54
N ALA A 60 0.86 0.60 25.83
CA ALA A 60 0.49 2.01 25.74
C ALA A 60 -0.85 2.23 25.03
N ALA A 61 -1.11 1.49 23.95
CA ALA A 61 -2.38 1.54 23.23
C ALA A 61 -3.55 1.01 24.09
N GLU A 62 -3.35 -0.09 24.82
CA GLU A 62 -4.35 -0.70 25.71
C GLU A 62 -4.66 0.17 26.94
N ALA A 63 -3.71 0.95 27.42
CA ALA A 63 -3.96 1.94 28.48
C ALA A 63 -4.94 3.04 28.02
N GLY A 64 -5.14 3.18 26.72
CA GLY A 64 -6.13 4.09 26.14
C GLY A 64 -5.72 5.56 26.21
N GLY A 65 -6.74 6.44 26.09
CA GLY A 65 -6.53 7.87 26.06
C GLY A 65 -6.31 8.41 24.64
N GLY A 66 -5.32 9.28 24.47
CA GLY A 66 -5.04 9.91 23.19
C GLY A 66 -6.01 11.06 22.86
N ARG A 67 -5.92 11.59 21.65
CA ARG A 67 -6.73 12.69 21.12
C ARG A 67 -7.56 12.22 19.92
N PRO A 68 -8.65 12.93 19.55
CA PRO A 68 -9.44 12.55 18.38
C PRO A 68 -8.56 12.36 17.14
N LEU A 69 -8.79 11.27 16.38
CA LEU A 69 -8.02 10.95 15.16
C LEU A 69 -8.14 12.09 14.14
N SER A 70 -9.33 12.73 14.06
CA SER A 70 -9.60 13.89 13.20
C SER A 70 -8.77 15.15 13.53
N SER A 71 -8.12 15.18 14.71
CA SER A 71 -7.27 16.32 15.12
C SER A 71 -5.83 16.22 14.65
N VAL A 72 -5.48 15.18 13.92
CA VAL A 72 -4.12 14.95 13.43
C VAL A 72 -4.09 14.74 11.91
N GLU A 73 -2.96 15.04 11.31
CA GLU A 73 -2.66 14.66 9.94
C GLU A 73 -2.00 13.27 9.96
N LEU A 74 -2.66 12.28 9.36
CA LEU A 74 -2.06 10.99 9.11
C LEU A 74 -1.06 11.11 7.95
N LEU A 75 0.05 10.41 8.07
CA LEU A 75 1.06 10.27 7.03
C LEU A 75 1.03 8.83 6.50
N ALA A 76 1.69 8.57 5.37
CA ALA A 76 1.92 7.19 4.97
C ALA A 76 2.54 6.39 6.13
N PRO A 77 2.08 5.16 6.39
CA PRO A 77 2.54 4.37 7.54
C PRO A 77 4.07 4.29 7.63
N ILE A 78 4.73 4.05 6.50
CA ILE A 78 6.19 4.13 6.36
C ILE A 78 6.50 4.90 5.08
N ARG A 79 7.04 6.10 5.20
CA ARG A 79 7.30 6.97 4.03
C ARG A 79 8.49 6.53 3.19
N ARG A 80 9.44 5.82 3.76
CA ARG A 80 10.66 5.37 3.08
C ARG A 80 11.01 3.94 3.52
N PRO A 81 10.25 2.93 3.08
CA PRO A 81 10.61 1.55 3.31
C PRO A 81 11.94 1.22 2.63
N GLY A 82 12.61 0.19 3.12
CA GLY A 82 13.80 -0.35 2.46
C GLY A 82 13.48 -0.85 1.06
N LYS A 83 12.33 -1.53 0.93
CA LYS A 83 11.77 -2.03 -0.34
C LYS A 83 10.26 -1.81 -0.37
N LEU A 84 9.76 -1.30 -1.50
CA LEU A 84 8.36 -1.35 -1.88
C LEU A 84 8.26 -2.23 -3.13
N LEU A 85 7.95 -3.50 -2.90
CA LEU A 85 7.71 -4.48 -3.95
C LEU A 85 6.24 -4.44 -4.34
N ALA A 86 5.95 -4.67 -5.62
CA ALA A 86 4.59 -4.86 -6.12
C ALA A 86 4.52 -6.10 -7.01
N VAL A 87 3.34 -6.68 -7.17
CA VAL A 87 3.13 -7.95 -7.85
C VAL A 87 2.23 -7.77 -9.06
N ALA A 88 2.77 -7.99 -10.24
CA ALA A 88 1.99 -7.92 -11.47
C ALA A 88 1.17 -9.20 -11.69
N GLY A 89 -0.15 -9.02 -11.96
CA GLY A 89 -1.04 -10.11 -12.38
C GLY A 89 -1.22 -11.19 -11.32
N ASN A 90 -1.62 -10.82 -10.11
CA ASN A 90 -1.87 -11.73 -8.99
C ASN A 90 -3.36 -12.07 -8.80
N PHE A 91 -4.24 -11.60 -9.67
CA PHE A 91 -5.67 -11.93 -9.69
C PHE A 91 -6.07 -12.42 -11.08
N GLN A 92 -6.76 -13.54 -11.12
CA GLN A 92 -7.12 -14.18 -12.41
C GLN A 92 -8.04 -13.28 -13.25
N ALA A 93 -9.05 -12.67 -12.61
CA ALA A 93 -9.99 -11.79 -13.30
C ALA A 93 -9.28 -10.56 -13.90
N HIS A 94 -8.30 -9.98 -13.18
CA HIS A 94 -7.47 -8.86 -13.68
C HIS A 94 -6.63 -9.27 -14.90
N ILE A 95 -6.06 -10.48 -14.90
CA ILE A 95 -5.32 -10.99 -16.07
C ILE A 95 -6.26 -11.12 -17.28
N GLU A 96 -7.47 -11.64 -17.07
CA GLU A 96 -8.45 -11.88 -18.14
C GLU A 96 -9.02 -10.56 -18.69
N GLU A 97 -9.28 -9.54 -17.85
CA GLU A 97 -9.75 -8.23 -18.33
C GLU A 97 -8.69 -7.53 -19.20
N GLY A 98 -7.40 -7.71 -18.91
CA GLY A 98 -6.29 -7.24 -19.73
C GLY A 98 -6.02 -8.07 -20.99
N GLY A 99 -6.93 -8.98 -21.36
CA GLY A 99 -6.81 -9.86 -22.54
C GLY A 99 -5.90 -11.07 -22.34
N GLY A 100 -5.41 -11.32 -21.13
CA GLY A 100 -4.62 -12.49 -20.79
C GLY A 100 -5.48 -13.76 -20.69
N GLN A 101 -4.81 -14.92 -20.73
CA GLN A 101 -5.47 -16.21 -20.57
C GLN A 101 -5.42 -16.67 -19.11
N ARG A 102 -6.32 -17.61 -18.76
CA ARG A 102 -6.28 -18.25 -17.45
C ARG A 102 -4.94 -18.91 -17.21
N VAL A 103 -4.35 -18.58 -16.05
CA VAL A 103 -3.04 -19.10 -15.66
C VAL A 103 -3.16 -20.37 -14.82
N ASP A 104 -2.21 -21.29 -15.01
CA ASP A 104 -2.01 -22.45 -14.15
C ASP A 104 -0.94 -22.05 -13.11
N LYS A 105 -1.36 -21.83 -11.87
CA LYS A 105 -0.48 -21.44 -10.76
C LYS A 105 0.76 -22.33 -10.62
N THR A 106 0.64 -23.62 -10.98
CA THR A 106 1.75 -24.58 -10.86
C THR A 106 2.86 -24.36 -11.88
N LYS A 107 2.61 -23.53 -12.91
CA LYS A 107 3.53 -23.24 -14.02
C LYS A 107 4.04 -21.82 -14.06
N ILE A 108 3.68 -21.01 -13.07
CA ILE A 108 4.09 -19.60 -12.99
C ILE A 108 4.74 -19.30 -11.64
N VAL A 109 5.42 -18.18 -11.57
CA VAL A 109 5.96 -17.60 -10.33
C VAL A 109 5.45 -16.17 -10.18
N PRO A 110 5.46 -15.59 -8.96
CA PRO A 110 5.16 -14.18 -8.76
C PRO A 110 6.05 -13.28 -9.62
N LYS A 111 5.46 -12.25 -10.24
CA LYS A 111 6.17 -11.26 -11.05
C LYS A 111 6.35 -10.01 -10.22
N LEU A 112 7.49 -9.90 -9.55
CA LEU A 112 7.80 -8.76 -8.68
C LEU A 112 8.47 -7.63 -9.45
N PHE A 113 8.07 -6.40 -9.13
CA PHE A 113 8.78 -5.18 -9.51
C PHE A 113 8.90 -4.24 -8.31
N ILE A 114 9.72 -3.21 -8.42
CA ILE A 114 9.96 -2.23 -7.35
C ILE A 114 9.29 -0.92 -7.74
N LYS A 115 8.58 -0.30 -6.79
CA LYS A 115 8.20 1.11 -6.86
C LYS A 115 9.19 1.95 -6.04
N PRO A 116 9.64 3.10 -6.54
CA PRO A 116 10.55 3.97 -5.78
C PRO A 116 9.83 4.51 -4.53
N SER A 117 10.57 4.70 -3.44
CA SER A 117 9.99 5.26 -2.21
C SER A 117 9.46 6.69 -2.38
N SER A 118 9.89 7.43 -3.41
CA SER A 118 9.32 8.73 -3.80
C SER A 118 7.90 8.65 -4.32
N SER A 119 7.44 7.47 -4.76
CA SER A 119 6.05 7.27 -5.19
C SER A 119 5.06 7.26 -4.02
N ILE A 120 5.52 7.10 -2.77
CA ILE A 120 4.65 6.95 -1.61
C ILE A 120 4.06 8.30 -1.19
N ILE A 121 2.73 8.34 -1.09
CA ILE A 121 1.93 9.40 -0.45
C ILE A 121 1.02 8.80 0.62
N GLY A 122 0.65 9.61 1.61
CA GLY A 122 -0.19 9.22 2.72
C GLY A 122 -1.69 9.46 2.50
N PRO A 123 -2.52 9.11 3.50
CA PRO A 123 -3.95 9.33 3.44
C PRO A 123 -4.28 10.82 3.26
N GLY A 124 -5.13 11.16 2.29
CA GLY A 124 -5.52 12.52 1.98
C GLY A 124 -4.49 13.35 1.20
N GLU A 125 -3.25 12.87 1.05
CA GLU A 125 -2.29 13.48 0.12
C GLU A 125 -2.77 13.24 -1.33
N ALA A 126 -2.65 14.27 -2.18
CA ALA A 126 -3.13 14.18 -3.55
C ALA A 126 -2.08 13.57 -4.48
N VAL A 127 -2.52 12.70 -5.39
CA VAL A 127 -1.73 12.34 -6.55
C VAL A 127 -1.86 13.41 -7.63
N THR A 128 -0.72 13.77 -8.23
CA THR A 128 -0.69 14.76 -9.31
C THR A 128 -0.71 14.04 -10.68
N LEU A 129 -1.59 14.48 -11.57
CA LEU A 129 -1.61 13.98 -12.94
C LEU A 129 -0.24 14.19 -13.60
N PRO A 130 0.36 13.14 -14.19
CA PRO A 130 1.65 13.26 -14.82
C PRO A 130 1.56 14.04 -16.15
N THR A 131 2.63 14.74 -16.51
CA THR A 131 2.69 15.44 -17.83
C THR A 131 3.05 14.51 -18.99
N VAL A 132 3.48 13.29 -18.67
CA VAL A 132 3.95 12.27 -19.63
C VAL A 132 2.91 11.19 -19.92
N SER A 133 1.69 11.35 -19.41
CA SER A 133 0.60 10.40 -19.64
C SER A 133 -0.75 11.09 -19.43
N ASN A 134 -1.73 10.74 -20.24
CA ASN A 134 -3.13 11.12 -20.10
C ASN A 134 -4.00 9.95 -19.61
N SER A 135 -3.38 8.86 -19.16
CA SER A 135 -4.05 7.60 -18.84
C SER A 135 -3.66 7.14 -17.45
N LEU A 136 -3.93 7.99 -16.44
CA LEU A 136 -3.69 7.63 -15.03
C LEU A 136 -4.81 6.75 -14.50
N ASP A 137 -4.46 5.63 -13.89
CA ASP A 137 -5.37 4.56 -13.50
C ASP A 137 -5.13 4.14 -12.04
N TRP A 138 -6.09 3.41 -11.46
CA TRP A 138 -6.11 2.91 -10.10
C TRP A 138 -5.90 1.40 -10.05
N GLU A 139 -5.26 0.92 -8.98
CA GLU A 139 -5.10 -0.50 -8.66
C GLU A 139 -5.10 -0.67 -7.14
N LEU A 140 -6.27 -1.02 -6.56
CA LEU A 140 -6.38 -1.31 -5.13
C LEU A 140 -5.69 -2.61 -4.79
N GLU A 141 -4.81 -2.59 -3.79
CA GLU A 141 -4.00 -3.74 -3.38
C GLU A 141 -3.88 -3.89 -1.87
N LEU A 142 -3.72 -5.12 -1.41
CA LEU A 142 -3.33 -5.43 -0.04
C LEU A 142 -1.84 -5.15 0.15
N ALA A 143 -1.49 -4.25 1.05
CA ALA A 143 -0.10 -4.04 1.48
C ALA A 143 0.26 -5.01 2.61
N ILE A 144 1.29 -5.81 2.42
CA ILE A 144 1.83 -6.76 3.38
C ILE A 144 3.12 -6.16 3.94
N VAL A 145 3.17 -5.89 5.25
CA VAL A 145 4.30 -5.21 5.88
C VAL A 145 5.14 -6.19 6.67
N ILE A 146 6.44 -6.21 6.41
CA ILE A 146 7.39 -7.07 7.12
C ILE A 146 7.72 -6.50 8.50
N GLY A 147 7.69 -7.35 9.52
CA GLY A 147 8.02 -7.00 10.92
C GLY A 147 9.28 -7.65 11.44
N THR A 148 9.60 -8.84 10.94
CA THR A 148 10.77 -9.61 11.36
C THR A 148 11.62 -9.94 10.15
N ALA A 149 12.92 -9.63 10.22
CA ALA A 149 13.84 -9.92 9.12
C ALA A 149 13.93 -11.43 8.84
N GLY A 150 14.13 -11.75 7.55
CA GLY A 150 14.33 -13.14 7.15
C GLY A 150 14.81 -13.29 5.72
N ARG A 151 15.44 -14.44 5.48
CA ARG A 151 15.85 -14.90 4.15
C ARG A 151 15.52 -16.38 4.01
N ASP A 152 15.23 -16.81 2.78
CA ASP A 152 14.81 -18.19 2.49
C ASP A 152 13.68 -18.67 3.43
N ILE A 153 12.69 -17.79 3.64
CA ILE A 153 11.57 -18.03 4.55
C ILE A 153 10.66 -19.10 3.94
N PRO A 154 10.41 -20.23 4.65
CA PRO A 154 9.43 -21.20 4.18
C PRO A 154 8.02 -20.65 4.30
N VAL A 155 7.12 -21.05 3.38
CA VAL A 155 5.73 -20.53 3.31
C VAL A 155 5.01 -20.68 4.65
N GLU A 156 5.19 -21.82 5.33
CA GLU A 156 4.55 -22.18 6.59
C GLU A 156 4.94 -21.25 7.76
N ARG A 157 6.07 -20.54 7.61
CA ARG A 157 6.57 -19.61 8.63
C ARG A 157 6.46 -18.14 8.20
N ALA A 158 6.01 -17.87 7.01
CA ALA A 158 5.98 -16.51 6.48
C ALA A 158 5.12 -15.55 7.33
N ARG A 159 4.02 -16.03 7.93
CA ARG A 159 3.18 -15.23 8.85
C ARG A 159 3.94 -14.71 10.07
N GLU A 160 4.97 -15.41 10.55
CA GLU A 160 5.79 -14.98 11.68
C GLU A 160 6.61 -13.72 11.36
N HIS A 161 6.77 -13.40 10.08
CA HIS A 161 7.53 -12.25 9.59
C HIS A 161 6.64 -11.03 9.30
N ILE A 162 5.31 -11.13 9.40
CA ILE A 162 4.37 -10.07 9.07
C ILE A 162 4.12 -9.18 10.29
N ALA A 163 4.37 -7.88 10.15
CA ALA A 163 3.98 -6.86 11.14
C ALA A 163 2.48 -6.56 11.09
N GLY A 164 1.92 -6.58 9.89
CA GLY A 164 0.52 -6.29 9.64
C GLY A 164 0.22 -6.04 8.18
N TYR A 165 -1.01 -5.61 7.95
CA TYR A 165 -1.56 -5.34 6.63
C TYR A 165 -2.14 -3.93 6.54
N SER A 166 -2.21 -3.39 5.34
CA SER A 166 -2.70 -2.04 5.08
C SER A 166 -3.32 -1.95 3.67
N VAL A 167 -3.88 -0.81 3.34
CA VAL A 167 -4.42 -0.53 2.01
C VAL A 167 -3.39 0.27 1.22
N ILE A 168 -3.09 -0.15 -0.01
CA ILE A 168 -2.24 0.59 -0.95
C ILE A 168 -2.93 0.66 -2.31
N ASN A 169 -2.67 1.73 -3.06
CA ASN A 169 -3.13 1.88 -4.43
C ASN A 169 -1.90 1.99 -5.34
N ASP A 170 -1.68 0.98 -6.20
CA ASP A 170 -0.61 0.97 -7.19
C ASP A 170 -1.00 1.80 -8.41
N ILE A 171 -1.09 3.12 -8.22
CA ILE A 171 -1.45 4.07 -9.26
C ILE A 171 -0.51 3.94 -10.45
N SER A 172 -1.07 3.92 -11.65
CA SER A 172 -0.38 3.53 -12.87
C SER A 172 -0.69 4.45 -14.03
N ALA A 173 0.33 4.93 -14.73
CA ALA A 173 0.16 5.56 -16.04
C ALA A 173 0.20 4.49 -17.13
N ARG A 174 -0.88 4.34 -17.90
CA ARG A 174 -1.05 3.24 -18.86
C ARG A 174 -0.45 3.53 -20.23
N SER A 175 -0.38 4.80 -20.62
CA SER A 175 0.28 5.25 -21.85
C SER A 175 1.39 6.24 -21.50
N MET A 176 2.52 6.14 -22.18
CA MET A 176 3.68 7.02 -21.93
C MET A 176 3.98 7.86 -23.16
N GLU A 177 3.88 9.19 -23.00
CA GLU A 177 4.14 10.18 -24.04
C GLU A 177 5.52 10.82 -23.83
N TRP A 178 6.55 10.25 -24.42
CA TRP A 178 7.93 10.69 -24.24
C TRP A 178 8.34 11.88 -25.15
N GLY A 179 7.42 12.39 -25.97
CA GLY A 179 7.71 13.47 -26.92
C GLY A 179 8.58 13.05 -28.12
N VAL A 180 8.75 11.74 -28.33
CA VAL A 180 9.51 11.20 -29.47
C VAL A 180 8.56 10.94 -30.62
N ALA A 181 8.67 11.77 -31.68
CA ALA A 181 7.80 11.66 -32.85
C ALA A 181 8.01 10.33 -33.60
N GLY A 182 6.89 9.64 -33.91
CA GLY A 182 6.91 8.39 -34.64
C GLY A 182 7.43 7.18 -33.84
N ARG A 183 7.51 7.29 -32.51
CA ARG A 183 7.85 6.15 -31.66
C ARG A 183 6.73 5.11 -31.71
N GLU A 184 7.07 3.89 -32.05
CA GLU A 184 6.20 2.72 -32.02
C GLU A 184 6.81 1.69 -31.04
N PRO A 185 6.41 1.70 -29.74
CA PRO A 185 6.97 0.79 -28.76
C PRO A 185 6.63 -0.66 -29.11
N ALA A 186 7.58 -1.58 -28.95
CA ALA A 186 7.37 -3.01 -29.13
C ALA A 186 8.30 -3.81 -28.21
N GLY A 187 7.82 -4.94 -27.70
CA GLY A 187 8.61 -5.86 -26.88
C GLY A 187 9.17 -5.24 -25.60
N PHE A 188 10.48 -5.00 -25.53
CA PHE A 188 11.11 -4.40 -24.35
C PHE A 188 10.68 -2.96 -24.11
N ASP A 189 10.38 -2.18 -25.15
CA ASP A 189 9.90 -0.81 -24.99
C ASP A 189 8.53 -0.77 -24.32
N GLU A 190 7.62 -1.67 -24.68
CA GLU A 190 6.31 -1.80 -24.02
C GLU A 190 6.46 -2.17 -22.55
N PHE A 191 7.35 -3.13 -22.25
CA PHE A 191 7.64 -3.51 -20.88
C PHE A 191 8.21 -2.35 -20.05
N PHE A 192 9.15 -1.59 -20.60
CA PHE A 192 9.73 -0.46 -19.89
C PHE A 192 8.76 0.72 -19.77
N ASP A 193 7.90 0.97 -20.76
CA ASP A 193 6.83 1.97 -20.64
C ASP A 193 5.86 1.60 -19.53
N TRP A 194 5.42 0.32 -19.46
CA TRP A 194 4.61 -0.18 -18.37
C TRP A 194 5.31 0.00 -17.00
N LEU A 195 6.58 -0.36 -16.89
CA LEU A 195 7.35 -0.23 -15.65
C LEU A 195 7.53 1.23 -15.24
N ASN A 196 7.89 2.11 -16.17
CA ASN A 196 8.02 3.55 -15.93
C ASN A 196 6.68 4.17 -15.51
N GLY A 197 5.56 3.66 -16.04
CA GLY A 197 4.22 4.06 -15.65
C GLY A 197 3.87 3.76 -14.17
N LYS A 198 4.65 2.92 -13.49
CA LYS A 198 4.52 2.60 -12.06
C LYS A 198 5.34 3.51 -11.13
N TRP A 199 6.23 4.37 -11.66
CA TRP A 199 7.27 5.04 -10.88
C TRP A 199 7.01 6.51 -10.58
N GLY A 200 5.89 7.06 -11.01
CA GLY A 200 5.56 8.47 -10.77
C GLY A 200 5.53 8.82 -9.28
N ASP A 201 5.89 10.07 -8.96
CA ASP A 201 5.74 10.60 -7.62
C ASP A 201 4.25 10.58 -7.22
N GLY A 202 3.95 10.06 -6.03
CA GLY A 202 2.57 9.89 -5.57
C GLY A 202 1.84 8.65 -6.11
N PHE A 203 2.49 7.79 -6.91
CA PHE A 203 1.85 6.61 -7.52
C PHE A 203 1.74 5.40 -6.59
N ALA A 204 2.03 5.55 -5.31
CA ALA A 204 1.78 4.57 -4.26
C ALA A 204 1.09 5.26 -3.08
N ALA A 205 -0.21 5.52 -3.19
CA ALA A 205 -1.00 6.01 -2.08
C ALA A 205 -1.16 4.88 -1.06
N TRP A 206 -0.78 5.10 0.21
CA TRP A 206 -0.70 4.05 1.22
C TRP A 206 -1.17 4.50 2.59
N GLY A 207 -2.04 3.71 3.20
CA GLY A 207 -2.58 3.90 4.55
C GLY A 207 -3.99 3.30 4.70
N PRO A 208 -4.79 3.76 5.67
CA PRO A 208 -4.49 4.85 6.61
C PRO A 208 -3.56 4.43 7.75
N TRP A 209 -3.44 3.14 8.05
CA TRP A 209 -2.62 2.55 9.11
C TRP A 209 -2.20 1.12 8.76
N ILE A 210 -1.36 0.51 9.58
CA ILE A 210 -1.03 -0.92 9.55
C ILE A 210 -1.86 -1.61 10.64
N THR A 211 -2.67 -2.59 10.27
CA THR A 211 -3.42 -3.43 11.22
C THR A 211 -2.62 -4.70 11.48
N THR A 212 -2.29 -4.96 12.74
CA THR A 212 -1.55 -6.17 13.14
C THR A 212 -2.41 -7.43 12.93
N PRO A 213 -1.82 -8.61 12.64
CA PRO A 213 -2.57 -9.81 12.27
C PRO A 213 -3.62 -10.22 13.30
N ASP A 214 -3.34 -10.03 14.60
CA ASP A 214 -4.25 -10.34 15.71
C ASP A 214 -5.49 -9.43 15.79
N ALA A 215 -5.50 -8.34 15.04
CA ALA A 215 -6.61 -7.39 14.99
C ALA A 215 -7.43 -7.47 13.69
N ILE A 216 -7.19 -8.48 12.86
CA ILE A 216 -7.88 -8.71 11.60
C ILE A 216 -8.83 -9.90 11.75
N SER A 217 -10.04 -9.79 11.26
CA SER A 217 -11.04 -10.85 11.26
C SER A 217 -11.81 -10.84 9.92
N PRO A 218 -12.10 -12.00 9.30
CA PRO A 218 -11.78 -13.35 9.80
C PRO A 218 -10.34 -13.80 9.54
N ASP A 219 -9.75 -13.51 8.36
CA ASP A 219 -8.39 -13.88 7.94
C ASP A 219 -7.89 -12.87 6.90
N PRO A 220 -6.62 -12.43 6.93
CA PRO A 220 -6.06 -11.56 5.90
C PRO A 220 -6.18 -12.09 4.46
N ASN A 221 -6.34 -13.39 4.31
CA ASN A 221 -6.53 -14.07 3.03
C ASN A 221 -8.00 -14.15 2.57
N ASP A 222 -8.94 -13.51 3.28
CA ASP A 222 -10.36 -13.44 2.91
C ASP A 222 -10.98 -12.12 3.38
N LEU A 223 -10.46 -11.03 2.87
CA LEU A 223 -10.94 -9.67 3.14
C LEU A 223 -11.61 -9.11 1.89
N GLU A 224 -12.81 -8.55 2.06
CA GLU A 224 -13.48 -7.80 0.99
C GLU A 224 -12.62 -6.60 0.58
N MET A 225 -12.46 -6.42 -0.73
CA MET A 225 -11.74 -5.31 -1.35
C MET A 225 -12.71 -4.47 -2.17
N THR A 226 -12.76 -3.16 -1.94
CA THR A 226 -13.60 -2.24 -2.70
C THR A 226 -12.86 -0.96 -3.02
N LEU A 227 -12.82 -0.57 -4.29
CA LEU A 227 -12.39 0.74 -4.73
C LEU A 227 -13.50 1.46 -5.48
N ARG A 228 -13.77 2.70 -5.07
CA ARG A 228 -14.60 3.62 -5.83
C ARG A 228 -13.82 4.87 -6.23
N VAL A 229 -14.18 5.41 -7.37
CA VAL A 229 -13.75 6.74 -7.80
C VAL A 229 -15.00 7.61 -7.76
N ASN A 230 -14.97 8.68 -6.99
CA ASN A 230 -16.13 9.49 -6.65
C ASN A 230 -17.27 8.60 -6.09
N ASP A 231 -18.43 8.56 -6.73
CA ASP A 231 -19.58 7.77 -6.29
C ASP A 231 -19.68 6.40 -6.95
N LYS A 232 -18.80 6.07 -7.91
CA LYS A 232 -18.86 4.81 -8.66
C LYS A 232 -17.87 3.78 -8.11
N VAL A 233 -18.37 2.59 -7.75
CA VAL A 233 -17.54 1.42 -7.47
C VAL A 233 -16.99 0.87 -8.78
N TRP A 234 -15.68 0.67 -8.82
CA TRP A 234 -14.96 0.14 -9.96
C TRP A 234 -14.34 -1.23 -9.69
N GLN A 235 -13.75 -1.44 -8.52
CA GLN A 235 -13.19 -2.71 -8.13
C GLN A 235 -13.95 -3.25 -6.91
N HIS A 236 -14.31 -4.54 -6.95
CA HIS A 236 -14.97 -5.24 -5.84
C HIS A 236 -14.67 -6.73 -5.90
N GLY A 237 -14.13 -7.29 -4.84
CA GLY A 237 -13.74 -8.71 -4.75
C GLY A 237 -13.16 -9.04 -3.38
N SER A 238 -12.31 -10.06 -3.31
CA SER A 238 -11.69 -10.52 -2.06
C SER A 238 -10.21 -10.81 -2.22
N THR A 239 -9.43 -10.65 -1.15
CA THR A 239 -8.05 -11.16 -1.07
C THR A 239 -7.97 -12.68 -1.25
N ALA A 240 -9.09 -13.42 -1.08
CA ALA A 240 -9.17 -14.85 -1.37
C ALA A 240 -8.97 -15.19 -2.86
N ASP A 241 -9.16 -14.21 -3.74
CA ASP A 241 -8.98 -14.37 -5.19
C ASP A 241 -7.53 -14.23 -5.65
N MET A 242 -6.59 -13.94 -4.72
CA MET A 242 -5.17 -13.90 -5.01
C MET A 242 -4.65 -15.24 -5.53
N ILE A 243 -3.90 -15.22 -6.64
CA ILE A 243 -3.21 -16.40 -7.18
C ILE A 243 -2.13 -16.85 -6.21
N PHE A 244 -1.30 -15.94 -5.73
CA PHE A 244 -0.28 -16.18 -4.71
C PHE A 244 -0.67 -15.46 -3.43
N SER A 245 -0.78 -16.21 -2.33
CA SER A 245 -1.09 -15.64 -1.02
C SER A 245 0.04 -14.75 -0.47
N PRO A 246 -0.22 -13.91 0.53
CA PRO A 246 0.80 -13.13 1.23
C PRO A 246 2.01 -13.96 1.66
N GLU A 247 1.78 -15.17 2.18
CA GLU A 247 2.82 -16.06 2.64
C GLU A 247 3.69 -16.57 1.49
N GLU A 248 3.09 -16.91 0.35
CA GLU A 248 3.80 -17.35 -0.84
C GLU A 248 4.63 -16.21 -1.46
N LEU A 249 4.13 -14.98 -1.44
CA LEU A 249 4.85 -13.80 -1.91
C LEU A 249 6.08 -13.52 -1.06
N ILE A 250 5.96 -13.58 0.27
CA ILE A 250 7.10 -13.42 1.20
C ILE A 250 8.11 -14.53 0.98
N ALA A 251 7.66 -15.78 0.93
CA ALA A 251 8.54 -16.92 0.72
C ALA A 251 9.29 -16.79 -0.61
N PHE A 252 8.61 -16.38 -1.69
CA PHE A 252 9.24 -16.17 -2.99
C PHE A 252 10.28 -15.04 -2.95
N ALA A 253 9.91 -13.86 -2.46
CA ALA A 253 10.80 -12.69 -2.39
C ALA A 253 12.05 -12.98 -1.55
N SER A 254 11.88 -13.67 -0.43
CA SER A 254 12.98 -13.98 0.50
C SER A 254 14.03 -14.95 -0.06
N ARG A 255 13.75 -15.64 -1.17
CA ARG A 255 14.73 -16.54 -1.82
C ARG A 255 15.92 -15.80 -2.44
N PHE A 256 15.73 -14.57 -2.86
CA PHE A 256 16.77 -13.78 -3.55
C PHE A 256 17.10 -12.45 -2.88
N MET A 257 16.30 -11.99 -1.90
CA MET A 257 16.62 -10.82 -1.09
C MET A 257 16.30 -11.05 0.38
N THR A 258 17.04 -10.44 1.29
CA THR A 258 16.65 -10.40 2.70
C THR A 258 15.46 -9.46 2.85
N MET A 259 14.37 -9.95 3.43
CA MET A 259 13.25 -9.12 3.85
C MET A 259 13.56 -8.50 5.21
N GLU A 260 13.31 -7.20 5.36
CA GLU A 260 13.68 -6.44 6.56
C GLU A 260 12.45 -5.76 7.17
N PRO A 261 12.44 -5.46 8.49
CA PRO A 261 11.34 -4.74 9.11
C PRO A 261 11.04 -3.43 8.40
N GLY A 262 9.77 -3.26 8.01
CA GLY A 262 9.30 -2.10 7.27
C GLY A 262 9.31 -2.26 5.75
N ASP A 263 9.86 -3.35 5.19
CA ASP A 263 9.66 -3.68 3.78
C ASP A 263 8.18 -3.97 3.51
N VAL A 264 7.73 -3.66 2.30
CA VAL A 264 6.32 -3.77 1.90
C VAL A 264 6.21 -4.57 0.61
N ILE A 265 5.20 -5.43 0.55
CA ILE A 265 4.76 -6.09 -0.69
C ILE A 265 3.32 -5.67 -0.96
N ALA A 266 3.07 -4.99 -2.07
CA ALA A 266 1.75 -4.75 -2.62
C ALA A 266 1.33 -6.00 -3.41
N GLY A 267 0.17 -6.57 -3.06
CA GLY A 267 -0.19 -7.96 -3.39
C GLY A 267 -0.84 -8.18 -4.74
N GLY A 268 -0.93 -7.14 -5.58
CA GLY A 268 -1.65 -7.18 -6.85
C GLY A 268 -3.11 -6.73 -6.71
N THR A 269 -3.71 -6.34 -7.83
CA THR A 269 -5.05 -5.74 -7.90
C THR A 269 -6.09 -6.65 -8.52
N LEU A 270 -7.36 -6.37 -8.18
CA LEU A 270 -8.57 -6.94 -8.78
C LEU A 270 -8.79 -6.46 -10.22
N ASP A 271 -9.72 -7.06 -10.93
CA ASP A 271 -10.34 -6.50 -12.13
C ASP A 271 -11.14 -5.22 -11.81
N GLY A 272 -11.57 -4.53 -12.86
CA GLY A 272 -12.26 -3.24 -12.75
C GLY A 272 -11.29 -2.07 -12.76
N THR A 273 -10.15 -2.22 -13.40
CA THR A 273 -9.21 -1.11 -13.67
C THR A 273 -9.80 -0.14 -14.68
N GLY A 274 -9.36 1.11 -14.63
CA GLY A 274 -9.78 2.13 -15.58
C GLY A 274 -9.33 1.82 -17.00
N ASP A 275 -8.16 1.23 -17.17
CA ASP A 275 -7.59 0.84 -18.46
C ASP A 275 -8.48 -0.15 -19.20
N ALA A 276 -8.97 -1.19 -18.51
CA ALA A 276 -9.90 -2.16 -19.07
C ALA A 276 -11.22 -1.54 -19.54
N ALA A 277 -11.66 -0.46 -18.87
CA ALA A 277 -12.89 0.27 -19.23
C ALA A 277 -12.64 1.45 -20.18
N GLY A 278 -11.39 1.80 -20.49
CA GLY A 278 -11.03 3.00 -21.24
C GLY A 278 -11.35 4.31 -20.52
N VAL A 279 -11.32 4.30 -19.17
CA VAL A 279 -11.62 5.45 -18.30
C VAL A 279 -10.41 5.73 -17.42
N TYR A 280 -10.01 6.98 -17.35
CA TYR A 280 -8.82 7.41 -16.61
C TYR A 280 -9.15 8.51 -15.61
N LEU A 281 -8.30 8.67 -14.61
CA LEU A 281 -8.43 9.68 -13.58
C LEU A 281 -8.27 11.08 -14.14
N GLU A 282 -9.12 11.99 -13.68
CA GLU A 282 -9.10 13.41 -14.00
C GLU A 282 -8.86 14.26 -12.75
N ALA A 283 -8.41 15.51 -12.96
CA ALA A 283 -8.25 16.44 -11.85
C ALA A 283 -9.61 16.74 -11.19
N GLY A 284 -9.68 16.57 -9.87
CA GLY A 284 -10.91 16.69 -9.08
C GLY A 284 -11.51 15.34 -8.67
N ASP A 285 -11.07 14.23 -9.26
CA ASP A 285 -11.47 12.90 -8.81
C ASP A 285 -10.94 12.59 -7.42
N VAL A 286 -11.66 11.72 -6.71
CA VAL A 286 -11.24 11.20 -5.40
C VAL A 286 -11.40 9.68 -5.40
N MET A 287 -10.32 8.98 -5.13
CA MET A 287 -10.32 7.54 -4.94
C MET A 287 -10.54 7.18 -3.47
N TYR A 288 -11.35 6.14 -3.23
CA TYR A 288 -11.61 5.58 -1.91
C TYR A 288 -11.38 4.07 -1.98
N GLY A 289 -10.28 3.59 -1.42
CA GLY A 289 -9.95 2.18 -1.35
C GLY A 289 -10.14 1.64 0.06
N SER A 290 -10.83 0.52 0.20
CA SER A 290 -11.02 -0.17 1.48
C SER A 290 -10.81 -1.67 1.33
N ILE A 291 -10.23 -2.29 2.36
CA ILE A 291 -10.01 -3.74 2.42
C ILE A 291 -10.39 -4.20 3.83
N GLY A 292 -11.51 -4.93 3.96
CA GLY A 292 -12.01 -5.36 5.26
C GLY A 292 -11.96 -4.24 6.31
N ASP A 293 -11.45 -4.56 7.49
CA ASP A 293 -11.29 -3.63 8.62
C ASP A 293 -9.95 -2.86 8.61
N LEU A 294 -9.22 -2.86 7.48
CA LEU A 294 -7.94 -2.14 7.38
C LEU A 294 -8.09 -0.62 7.28
N GLY A 295 -9.33 -0.12 7.19
CA GLY A 295 -9.66 1.29 7.05
C GLY A 295 -9.87 1.69 5.59
N THR A 296 -10.17 2.98 5.40
CA THR A 296 -10.36 3.55 4.05
C THR A 296 -9.24 4.52 3.72
N LEU A 297 -8.55 4.24 2.62
CA LEU A 297 -7.57 5.14 2.03
C LEU A 297 -8.27 6.11 1.08
N VAL A 298 -8.12 7.40 1.33
CA VAL A 298 -8.68 8.47 0.50
C VAL A 298 -7.55 9.16 -0.25
N THR A 299 -7.64 9.25 -1.57
CA THR A 299 -6.60 9.84 -2.43
C THR A 299 -7.24 10.79 -3.44
N PRO A 300 -7.13 12.11 -3.24
CA PRO A 300 -7.55 13.09 -4.23
C PRO A 300 -6.60 13.11 -5.45
N VAL A 301 -7.14 13.52 -6.61
CA VAL A 301 -6.38 13.71 -7.85
C VAL A 301 -6.33 15.20 -8.19
N VAL A 302 -5.14 15.73 -8.45
CA VAL A 302 -4.96 17.14 -8.81
C VAL A 302 -4.27 17.29 -10.16
N ALA A 303 -4.53 18.40 -10.84
CA ALA A 303 -3.84 18.74 -12.08
C ALA A 303 -2.34 18.93 -11.86
N ALA A 304 -1.54 18.62 -12.89
CA ALA A 304 -0.15 19.03 -12.92
C ALA A 304 -0.06 20.55 -12.68
N SER A 305 0.81 20.96 -11.75
CA SER A 305 1.11 22.39 -11.63
C SER A 305 1.76 22.84 -12.93
N ALA A 306 1.25 23.92 -13.54
CA ALA A 306 1.90 24.54 -14.69
C ALA A 306 3.38 24.79 -14.32
N GLY A 307 4.30 24.12 -15.02
CA GLY A 307 5.70 24.05 -14.63
C GLY A 307 6.28 25.42 -14.31
N ARG A 308 6.98 25.48 -13.18
CA ARG A 308 8.00 26.52 -13.03
C ARG A 308 9.13 26.10 -13.97
N GLY A 309 9.19 26.74 -15.15
CA GLY A 309 10.29 26.63 -16.09
C GLY A 309 11.61 27.10 -15.47
#